data_1d1f2a0a9d380bbd3a1f23fc51c33ba9
#
_entry.id   1d1f2a0a9d380bbd3a1f23fc51c33ba9
#
_cell.length_a   1.000
_cell.length_b   1.000
_cell.length_c   1.000
_cell.angle_alpha   90.00
_cell.angle_beta   90.00
_cell.angle_gamma   90.00
#
_symmetry.space_group_name_H-M   'P 1'
#
loop_
_entity.id
_entity.type
_entity.pdbx_description
1 polymer ?
#
loop_
_entity_poly.entity_id
_entity_poly.type
_entity_poly.pdbx_seq_one_letter_code
_entity_poly.pdbx_strand_id
1 'polypeptide(L)'
;SGYNQGTANFYDVNASVSHKFNDKNSIYAYGYYSKDKFSFSVDTSYRYSNINGSVKWRSNFSDRHSMVMSLGYDQYGYSVLDTHKDIESYNLRFSIQQGYAKLKFKSVLSDKHILSYGLNSVYYYLRPGMMLPYDIPGGDPSLVVENILDTEEAVESALYISDTWNISDRISADLGIRYSVFTNLRPFKYYGGPEFRVSGKWLVSDRVTLKAGFNSMRQYIHMLSNTTTMSPTDIWKLSDVDIRPQTGWQAAMALYSMHFNDKVELSLEAYYKKMDNYLDYKSGSVLIMNSNLAEDVIETRGQAYGAELMLKKPLGKLNGWVSYTYSRTLLQEKEDRGVFSVNGGDWYSAPYDKPHDVKFVGNYKFTQRYSLSLNVDYSTGRPVTIPVGKYLYGGGYRLYFSDRNAYRVPDYFRMDIAMNIEPSHHLKQLSHFSVTFGVYNVTGRKNAYSVYYDTNSGKNVQGYMLTIFGAPIPYVNINVKF
;
A
#
# COMPACT_ATOMS: atom_id res chain seq x y z
N SER A 1 -26.23 -9.97 -17.94
CA SER A 1 -25.03 -9.71 -17.15
C SER A 1 -24.95 -8.23 -16.78
N GLY A 2 -25.37 -7.90 -15.55
CA GLY A 2 -25.46 -6.51 -15.04
C GLY A 2 -24.13 -5.78 -14.82
N TYR A 3 -23.00 -6.41 -15.11
CA TYR A 3 -21.65 -5.85 -14.86
C TYR A 3 -21.06 -5.02 -16.01
N ASN A 4 -21.78 -4.83 -17.12
CA ASN A 4 -21.28 -4.06 -18.27
C ASN A 4 -21.59 -2.54 -18.21
N GLN A 5 -22.13 -2.02 -17.12
CA GLN A 5 -22.48 -0.61 -16.95
C GLN A 5 -21.67 0.09 -15.86
N GLY A 6 -20.42 -0.35 -15.66
CA GLY A 6 -19.52 0.27 -14.71
C GLY A 6 -19.26 1.74 -15.03
N THR A 7 -19.26 2.58 -14.00
CA THR A 7 -18.85 3.99 -14.10
C THR A 7 -17.73 4.27 -13.12
N ALA A 8 -16.79 5.14 -13.52
CA ALA A 8 -15.74 5.63 -12.64
C ALA A 8 -15.55 7.13 -12.82
N ASN A 9 -15.55 7.86 -11.71
CA ASN A 9 -15.24 9.28 -11.66
C ASN A 9 -14.24 9.51 -10.53
N PHE A 10 -13.21 10.25 -10.81
CA PHE A 10 -12.21 10.61 -9.81
C PHE A 10 -11.70 12.03 -10.03
N TYR A 11 -11.34 12.69 -8.96
CA TYR A 11 -10.62 13.96 -8.99
C TYR A 11 -9.77 14.09 -7.73
N ASP A 12 -8.67 14.80 -7.88
CA ASP A 12 -7.81 15.20 -6.78
C ASP A 12 -7.34 16.64 -6.95
N VAL A 13 -7.11 17.28 -5.82
CA VAL A 13 -6.56 18.64 -5.75
C VAL A 13 -5.48 18.66 -4.70
N ASN A 14 -4.33 19.21 -5.05
CA ASN A 14 -3.26 19.47 -4.10
C ASN A 14 -2.81 20.92 -4.18
N ALA A 15 -2.40 21.47 -3.05
CA ALA A 15 -1.86 22.80 -2.96
C ALA A 15 -0.70 22.81 -1.96
N SER A 16 0.34 23.56 -2.28
CA SER A 16 1.45 23.76 -1.38
C SER A 16 1.89 25.23 -1.39
N VAL A 17 2.24 25.72 -0.20
CA VAL A 17 2.78 27.06 -0.02
C VAL A 17 4.01 26.94 0.87
N SER A 18 5.08 27.63 0.47
CA SER A 18 6.28 27.71 1.28
C SER A 18 6.70 29.18 1.44
N HIS A 19 7.18 29.52 2.62
CA HIS A 19 7.70 30.85 2.90
C HIS A 19 8.99 30.75 3.70
N LYS A 20 10.00 31.48 3.24
CA LYS A 20 11.28 31.62 3.93
C LYS A 20 11.29 32.97 4.65
N PHE A 21 11.18 32.93 5.99
CA PHE A 21 11.21 34.17 6.80
C PHE A 21 12.60 34.79 6.84
N ASN A 22 13.62 33.91 6.91
CA ASN A 22 15.03 34.27 6.87
C ASN A 22 15.86 33.01 6.54
N ASP A 23 17.19 33.11 6.52
CA ASP A 23 18.07 31.97 6.17
C ASP A 23 18.00 30.80 7.17
N LYS A 24 17.49 31.03 8.37
CA LYS A 24 17.35 30.02 9.43
C LYS A 24 15.95 29.43 9.52
N ASN A 25 14.91 30.16 9.12
CA ASN A 25 13.54 29.78 9.38
C ASN A 25 12.71 29.74 8.10
N SER A 26 12.04 28.63 7.87
CA SER A 26 11.09 28.45 6.77
C SER A 26 9.88 27.65 7.23
N ILE A 27 8.74 27.93 6.62
CA ILE A 27 7.49 27.22 6.80
C ILE A 27 7.06 26.62 5.46
N TYR A 28 6.46 25.44 5.52
CA TYR A 28 5.88 24.77 4.38
C TYR A 28 4.51 24.23 4.79
N ALA A 29 3.48 24.60 4.04
CA ALA A 29 2.13 24.09 4.23
C ALA A 29 1.71 23.30 2.98
N TYR A 30 1.03 22.18 3.21
CA TYR A 30 0.54 21.30 2.15
C TYR A 30 -0.89 20.87 2.46
N GLY A 31 -1.73 20.82 1.42
CA GLY A 31 -3.09 20.31 1.47
C GLY A 31 -3.36 19.40 0.28
N TYR A 32 -4.09 18.32 0.52
CA TYR A 32 -4.53 17.36 -0.48
C TYR A 32 -5.97 16.93 -0.21
N TYR A 33 -6.75 16.83 -1.26
CA TYR A 33 -8.10 16.29 -1.23
C TYR A 33 -8.32 15.42 -2.47
N SER A 34 -8.86 14.21 -2.28
CA SER A 34 -9.32 13.37 -3.39
C SER A 34 -10.70 12.78 -3.12
N LYS A 35 -11.42 12.52 -4.20
CA LYS A 35 -12.69 11.80 -4.18
C LYS A 35 -12.83 10.93 -5.40
N ASP A 36 -13.07 9.65 -5.16
CA ASP A 36 -13.27 8.64 -6.18
C ASP A 36 -14.66 8.05 -6.02
N LYS A 37 -15.36 7.83 -7.12
CA LYS A 37 -16.63 7.12 -7.16
C LYS A 37 -16.58 6.12 -8.29
N PHE A 38 -16.88 4.87 -8.01
CA PHE A 38 -17.06 3.87 -9.04
C PHE A 38 -18.24 2.94 -8.71
N SER A 39 -18.77 2.29 -9.73
CA SER A 39 -19.78 1.26 -9.62
C SER A 39 -19.51 0.16 -10.62
N PHE A 40 -19.74 -1.09 -10.23
CA PHE A 40 -19.69 -2.25 -11.12
C PHE A 40 -21.09 -2.57 -11.70
N SER A 41 -22.13 -2.15 -11.00
CA SER A 41 -23.54 -2.28 -11.39
C SER A 41 -24.25 -0.93 -11.24
N VAL A 42 -25.48 -0.85 -11.75
CA VAL A 42 -26.32 0.35 -11.59
C VAL A 42 -26.68 0.57 -10.12
N ASP A 43 -26.78 -0.51 -9.36
CA ASP A 43 -27.41 -0.54 -8.03
C ASP A 43 -26.43 -0.37 -6.88
N THR A 44 -25.12 -0.57 -7.11
CA THR A 44 -24.11 -0.47 -6.05
C THR A 44 -23.01 0.51 -6.45
N SER A 45 -22.79 1.52 -5.62
CA SER A 45 -21.71 2.49 -5.83
C SER A 45 -20.78 2.58 -4.63
N TYR A 46 -19.49 2.64 -4.93
CA TYR A 46 -18.39 2.80 -3.97
C TYR A 46 -17.83 4.20 -4.08
N ARG A 47 -17.58 4.83 -2.94
CA ARG A 47 -16.97 6.17 -2.87
C ARG A 47 -15.81 6.13 -1.89
N TYR A 48 -14.70 6.72 -2.29
CA TYR A 48 -13.52 6.90 -1.45
C TYR A 48 -13.19 8.38 -1.36
N SER A 49 -12.66 8.80 -0.23
CA SER A 49 -12.19 10.16 -0.03
C SER A 49 -10.96 10.20 0.85
N ASN A 50 -10.05 11.09 0.51
CA ASN A 50 -8.88 11.38 1.31
C ASN A 50 -8.78 12.88 1.54
N ILE A 51 -8.44 13.25 2.77
CA ILE A 51 -8.09 14.62 3.17
C ILE A 51 -6.74 14.54 3.87
N ASN A 52 -5.81 15.38 3.45
CA ASN A 52 -4.53 15.54 4.13
C ASN A 52 -4.21 17.03 4.25
N GLY A 53 -3.80 17.46 5.42
CA GLY A 53 -3.32 18.80 5.66
C GLY A 53 -2.11 18.76 6.58
N SER A 54 -1.03 19.47 6.22
CA SER A 54 0.15 19.53 7.07
C SER A 54 0.85 20.87 7.03
N VAL A 55 1.44 21.22 8.16
CA VAL A 55 2.33 22.39 8.28
C VAL A 55 3.65 21.89 8.84
N LYS A 56 4.74 22.29 8.21
CA LYS A 56 6.10 21.97 8.60
C LYS A 56 6.89 23.25 8.82
N TRP A 57 7.45 23.42 9.98
CA TRP A 57 8.36 24.50 10.30
C TRP A 57 9.77 23.95 10.45
N ARG A 58 10.70 24.51 9.69
CA ARG A 58 12.14 24.21 9.78
C ARG A 58 12.85 25.41 10.37
N SER A 59 13.68 25.15 11.39
CA SER A 59 14.53 26.14 12.03
C SER A 59 15.97 25.61 12.12
N ASN A 60 16.93 26.37 11.62
CA ASN A 60 18.35 26.11 11.76
C ASN A 60 18.88 27.03 12.86
N PHE A 61 19.08 26.50 14.05
CA PHE A 61 19.63 27.27 15.19
C PHE A 61 21.08 27.68 14.94
N SER A 62 21.84 26.79 14.29
CA SER A 62 23.21 27.02 13.85
C SER A 62 23.50 26.12 12.62
N ASP A 63 24.69 26.18 12.06
CA ASP A 63 25.15 25.30 10.98
C ASP A 63 25.17 23.83 11.39
N ARG A 64 25.23 23.56 12.69
CA ARG A 64 25.32 22.20 13.25
C ARG A 64 24.02 21.72 13.91
N HIS A 65 23.06 22.60 14.16
CA HIS A 65 21.82 22.25 14.88
C HIS A 65 20.60 22.73 14.14
N SER A 66 19.69 21.81 13.83
CA SER A 66 18.44 22.13 13.17
C SER A 66 17.26 21.38 13.81
N MET A 67 16.09 21.96 13.64
CA MET A 67 14.81 21.40 14.09
C MET A 67 13.82 21.38 12.92
N VAL A 68 13.01 20.34 12.87
CA VAL A 68 11.81 20.29 12.04
C VAL A 68 10.63 19.92 12.91
N MET A 69 9.66 20.82 13.03
CA MET A 69 8.35 20.56 13.62
C MET A 69 7.34 20.31 12.50
N SER A 70 6.54 19.27 12.63
CA SER A 70 5.46 18.97 11.68
C SER A 70 4.17 18.71 12.43
N LEU A 71 3.11 19.37 12.03
CA LEU A 71 1.74 19.13 12.49
C LEU A 71 0.91 18.74 11.28
N GLY A 72 0.02 17.80 11.44
CA GLY A 72 -0.84 17.41 10.33
C GLY A 72 -2.08 16.68 10.78
N TYR A 73 -2.99 16.57 9.82
CA TYR A 73 -4.23 15.85 9.92
C TYR A 73 -4.46 15.06 8.63
N ASP A 74 -4.84 13.80 8.79
CA ASP A 74 -5.19 12.91 7.69
C ASP A 74 -6.55 12.28 7.96
N GLN A 75 -7.35 12.13 6.93
CA GLN A 75 -8.60 11.38 6.96
C GLN A 75 -8.72 10.54 5.71
N TYR A 76 -9.04 9.27 5.89
CA TYR A 76 -9.49 8.36 4.85
C TYR A 76 -10.89 7.86 5.18
N GLY A 77 -11.74 7.76 4.18
CA GLY A 77 -13.07 7.18 4.35
C GLY A 77 -13.57 6.54 3.07
N TYR A 78 -14.41 5.54 3.23
CA TYR A 78 -15.19 5.00 2.12
C TYR A 78 -16.66 4.89 2.49
N SER A 79 -17.51 4.86 1.47
CA SER A 79 -18.91 4.50 1.61
C SER A 79 -19.38 3.59 0.49
N VAL A 80 -20.27 2.68 0.82
CA VAL A 80 -20.97 1.80 -0.12
C VAL A 80 -22.45 2.14 -0.07
N LEU A 81 -23.00 2.56 -1.19
CA LEU A 81 -24.43 2.74 -1.37
C LEU A 81 -24.96 1.56 -2.17
N ASP A 82 -25.81 0.75 -1.57
CA ASP A 82 -26.52 -0.35 -2.21
C ASP A 82 -28.00 0.00 -2.34
N THR A 83 -28.51 -0.10 -3.59
CA THR A 83 -29.91 0.22 -3.96
C THR A 83 -30.52 -0.90 -4.78
N HIS A 84 -30.04 -2.14 -4.60
CA HIS A 84 -30.50 -3.31 -5.37
C HIS A 84 -31.97 -3.63 -5.15
N LYS A 85 -32.47 -3.43 -3.94
CA LYS A 85 -33.91 -3.54 -3.59
C LYS A 85 -34.26 -2.39 -2.65
N ASP A 86 -35.37 -1.72 -2.91
CA ASP A 86 -35.79 -0.55 -2.15
C ASP A 86 -35.79 -0.81 -0.65
N ILE A 87 -36.45 -1.88 -0.21
CA ILE A 87 -36.59 -2.25 1.20
C ILE A 87 -35.29 -2.73 1.87
N GLU A 88 -34.27 -3.09 1.10
CA GLU A 88 -32.96 -3.55 1.57
C GLU A 88 -31.85 -2.50 1.33
N SER A 89 -32.21 -1.31 0.86
CA SER A 89 -31.25 -0.25 0.50
C SER A 89 -30.58 0.34 1.71
N TYR A 90 -29.26 0.49 1.63
CA TYR A 90 -28.46 1.03 2.73
C TYR A 90 -27.26 1.86 2.25
N ASN A 91 -26.73 2.66 3.17
CA ASN A 91 -25.48 3.38 3.03
C ASN A 91 -24.53 2.93 4.15
N LEU A 92 -23.52 2.15 3.79
CA LEU A 92 -22.44 1.75 4.68
C LEU A 92 -21.31 2.79 4.62
N ARG A 93 -20.81 3.23 5.77
CA ARG A 93 -19.74 4.21 5.89
C ARG A 93 -18.67 3.74 6.85
N PHE A 94 -17.44 4.06 6.50
CA PHE A 94 -16.26 3.83 7.30
C PHE A 94 -15.36 5.07 7.25
N SER A 95 -14.63 5.37 8.32
CA SER A 95 -13.58 6.38 8.28
C SER A 95 -12.51 6.16 9.35
N ILE A 96 -11.29 6.54 9.01
CA ILE A 96 -10.18 6.69 9.93
C ILE A 96 -9.62 8.10 9.81
N GLN A 97 -9.35 8.72 10.94
CA GLN A 97 -8.79 10.05 11.06
C GLN A 97 -7.56 9.97 11.98
N GLN A 98 -6.56 10.78 11.67
CA GLN A 98 -5.42 10.94 12.56
C GLN A 98 -4.95 12.38 12.58
N GLY A 99 -4.66 12.86 13.78
CA GLY A 99 -3.92 14.09 14.01
C GLY A 99 -2.52 13.76 14.51
N TYR A 100 -1.49 14.41 13.98
CA TYR A 100 -0.13 14.12 14.43
C TYR A 100 0.71 15.36 14.68
N ALA A 101 1.64 15.20 15.62
CA ALA A 101 2.71 16.14 15.89
C ALA A 101 4.05 15.41 15.90
N LYS A 102 5.02 15.93 15.14
CA LYS A 102 6.37 15.38 15.03
C LYS A 102 7.39 16.48 15.28
N LEU A 103 8.35 16.21 16.15
CA LEU A 103 9.46 17.11 16.43
C LEU A 103 10.76 16.33 16.20
N LYS A 104 11.56 16.80 15.26
CA LYS A 104 12.84 16.20 14.89
C LYS A 104 13.95 17.21 15.05
N PHE A 105 14.98 16.82 15.80
CA PHE A 105 16.24 17.54 15.89
C PHE A 105 17.35 16.80 15.15
N LYS A 106 18.27 17.56 14.58
CA LYS A 106 19.50 17.06 13.99
C LYS A 106 20.65 17.87 14.56
N SER A 107 21.68 17.18 15.07
CA SER A 107 22.86 17.77 15.66
C SER A 107 24.11 17.15 15.06
N VAL A 108 24.92 17.94 14.37
CA VAL A 108 26.22 17.53 13.87
C VAL A 108 27.23 17.74 15.01
N LEU A 109 27.53 16.64 15.72
CA LEU A 109 28.45 16.69 16.88
C LEU A 109 29.90 16.81 16.42
N SER A 110 30.24 16.13 15.34
CA SER A 110 31.55 16.15 14.70
C SER A 110 31.41 15.73 13.24
N ASP A 111 32.51 15.72 12.48
CA ASP A 111 32.53 15.21 11.10
C ASP A 111 32.19 13.70 11.04
N LYS A 112 32.31 13.00 12.17
CA LYS A 112 32.04 11.57 12.27
C LYS A 112 30.64 11.24 12.81
N HIS A 113 30.02 12.11 13.61
CA HIS A 113 28.79 11.81 14.32
C HIS A 113 27.70 12.83 14.05
N ILE A 114 26.58 12.34 13.53
CA ILE A 114 25.37 13.15 13.30
C ILE A 114 24.22 12.50 14.04
N LEU A 115 23.79 13.14 15.13
CA LEU A 115 22.63 12.70 15.89
C LEU A 115 21.32 13.20 15.28
N SER A 116 20.34 12.32 15.21
CA SER A 116 18.95 12.65 14.95
C SER A 116 18.09 12.12 16.09
N TYR A 117 17.29 12.98 16.72
CA TYR A 117 16.44 12.59 17.84
C TYR A 117 15.15 13.37 17.82
N GLY A 118 14.14 12.86 18.48
CA GLY A 118 12.85 13.53 18.44
C GLY A 118 11.71 12.77 19.09
N LEU A 119 10.55 13.40 18.98
CA LEU A 119 9.26 12.94 19.46
C LEU A 119 8.29 12.84 18.29
N ASN A 120 7.47 11.80 18.30
CA ASN A 120 6.32 11.64 17.41
C ASN A 120 5.10 11.28 18.25
N SER A 121 3.97 11.95 18.03
CA SER A 121 2.69 11.60 18.66
C SER A 121 1.59 11.63 17.61
N VAL A 122 0.73 10.61 17.62
CA VAL A 122 -0.41 10.45 16.70
C VAL A 122 -1.64 10.12 17.53
N TYR A 123 -2.71 10.85 17.32
CA TYR A 123 -4.04 10.52 17.82
C TYR A 123 -4.86 9.90 16.70
N TYR A 124 -5.43 8.74 16.95
CA TYR A 124 -6.29 8.01 16.03
C TYR A 124 -7.75 8.10 16.47
N TYR A 125 -8.62 8.32 15.50
CA TYR A 125 -10.07 8.23 15.62
C TYR A 125 -10.63 7.38 14.50
N LEU A 126 -11.09 6.19 14.84
CA LEU A 126 -11.58 5.18 13.91
C LEU A 126 -13.09 4.98 14.08
N ARG A 127 -13.84 5.06 12.97
CA ARG A 127 -15.23 4.63 12.87
C ARG A 127 -15.28 3.34 12.04
N PRO A 128 -15.35 2.16 12.68
CA PRO A 128 -15.18 0.87 12.02
C PRO A 128 -16.34 0.48 11.12
N GLY A 129 -17.52 1.08 11.33
CA GLY A 129 -18.67 0.85 10.47
C GLY A 129 -19.92 1.57 10.95
N MET A 130 -20.69 2.07 9.98
CA MET A 130 -21.99 2.67 10.19
C MET A 130 -22.88 2.31 9.01
N MET A 131 -23.90 1.48 9.24
CA MET A 131 -24.90 1.09 8.25
C MET A 131 -26.20 1.85 8.54
N LEU A 132 -26.62 2.67 7.59
CA LEU A 132 -27.83 3.48 7.67
C LEU A 132 -28.80 3.07 6.58
N PRO A 133 -30.13 3.01 6.87
CA PRO A 133 -31.15 2.84 5.83
C PRO A 133 -31.03 3.95 4.78
N TYR A 134 -31.34 3.64 3.55
CA TYR A 134 -31.37 4.61 2.46
C TYR A 134 -32.69 4.49 1.70
N ASP A 135 -33.51 5.54 1.75
CA ASP A 135 -34.75 5.60 1.02
C ASP A 135 -34.49 6.03 -0.43
N ILE A 136 -34.85 5.18 -1.39
CA ILE A 136 -34.75 5.49 -2.80
C ILE A 136 -35.88 6.47 -3.15
N PRO A 137 -35.59 7.61 -3.80
CA PRO A 137 -36.62 8.56 -4.20
C PRO A 137 -37.67 7.92 -5.11
N GLY A 138 -38.92 7.87 -4.63
CA GLY A 138 -40.04 7.26 -5.33
C GLY A 138 -40.20 5.74 -5.18
N GLY A 139 -39.34 5.10 -4.38
CA GLY A 139 -39.41 3.70 -4.01
C GLY A 139 -40.04 3.47 -2.64
N ASP A 140 -40.12 2.21 -2.23
CA ASP A 140 -40.55 1.84 -0.89
C ASP A 140 -39.48 2.22 0.16
N PRO A 141 -39.91 2.60 1.39
CA PRO A 141 -38.95 2.88 2.47
C PRO A 141 -38.08 1.69 2.79
N SER A 142 -36.79 1.95 3.08
CA SER A 142 -35.84 0.93 3.51
C SER A 142 -36.25 0.36 4.88
N LEU A 143 -36.23 -0.97 4.98
CA LEU A 143 -36.46 -1.71 6.23
C LEU A 143 -35.13 -2.08 6.92
N VAL A 144 -34.01 -1.60 6.40
CA VAL A 144 -32.67 -1.81 7.01
C VAL A 144 -32.65 -1.10 8.36
N VAL A 145 -32.30 -1.84 9.40
CA VAL A 145 -32.15 -1.29 10.74
C VAL A 145 -30.79 -0.58 10.85
N GLU A 146 -30.82 0.63 11.37
CA GLU A 146 -29.58 1.36 11.67
C GLU A 146 -28.66 0.53 12.59
N ASN A 147 -27.41 0.40 12.18
CA ASN A 147 -26.37 -0.26 12.96
C ASN A 147 -25.10 0.59 12.94
N ILE A 148 -24.64 1.01 14.11
CA ILE A 148 -23.46 1.84 14.29
C ILE A 148 -22.51 1.14 15.26
N LEU A 149 -21.33 0.78 14.77
CA LEU A 149 -20.29 0.20 15.61
C LEU A 149 -19.62 1.28 16.47
N ASP A 150 -19.18 0.88 17.66
CA ASP A 150 -18.48 1.77 18.58
C ASP A 150 -17.20 2.34 17.94
N THR A 151 -16.95 3.62 18.19
CA THR A 151 -15.73 4.30 17.74
C THR A 151 -14.54 3.86 18.55
N GLU A 152 -13.38 3.79 17.90
CA GLU A 152 -12.12 3.45 18.54
C GLU A 152 -11.21 4.68 18.57
N GLU A 153 -10.62 4.94 19.72
CA GLU A 153 -9.72 6.07 19.94
C GLU A 153 -8.42 5.63 20.59
N ALA A 154 -7.30 6.12 20.07
CA ALA A 154 -5.99 5.78 20.62
C ALA A 154 -4.97 6.90 20.41
N VAL A 155 -3.95 6.90 21.26
CA VAL A 155 -2.75 7.74 21.13
C VAL A 155 -1.52 6.85 20.99
N GLU A 156 -0.74 7.08 19.96
CA GLU A 156 0.60 6.50 19.78
C GLU A 156 1.64 7.61 19.96
N SER A 157 2.58 7.42 20.88
CA SER A 157 3.69 8.35 21.09
C SER A 157 5.01 7.60 21.07
N ALA A 158 6.06 8.22 20.54
CA ALA A 158 7.37 7.61 20.49
C ALA A 158 8.47 8.64 20.66
N LEU A 159 9.51 8.25 21.39
CA LEU A 159 10.78 8.93 21.46
C LEU A 159 11.82 8.13 20.67
N TYR A 160 12.72 8.80 19.99
CA TYR A 160 13.80 8.13 19.26
C TYR A 160 15.09 8.94 19.29
N ILE A 161 16.18 8.21 19.16
CA ILE A 161 17.52 8.74 18.92
C ILE A 161 18.26 7.84 17.96
N SER A 162 19.00 8.42 17.03
CA SER A 162 19.87 7.70 16.11
C SER A 162 21.14 8.48 15.85
N ASP A 163 22.24 7.75 15.64
CA ASP A 163 23.53 8.29 15.26
C ASP A 163 23.92 7.77 13.88
N THR A 164 24.22 8.68 12.97
CA THR A 164 24.91 8.36 11.72
C THR A 164 26.40 8.53 11.98
N TRP A 165 27.11 7.41 12.07
CA TRP A 165 28.53 7.33 12.36
C TRP A 165 29.37 7.10 11.11
N ASN A 166 30.10 8.13 10.69
CA ASN A 166 31.11 8.03 9.62
C ASN A 166 32.40 7.49 10.21
N ILE A 167 32.56 6.17 10.22
CA ILE A 167 33.75 5.48 10.81
C ILE A 167 34.98 5.83 10.03
N SER A 168 34.87 5.83 8.70
CA SER A 168 35.93 6.26 7.76
C SER A 168 35.27 6.77 6.47
N ASP A 169 36.07 7.24 5.52
CA ASP A 169 35.58 7.69 4.20
C ASP A 169 34.89 6.56 3.42
N ARG A 170 35.14 5.30 3.78
CA ARG A 170 34.58 4.12 3.12
C ARG A 170 33.53 3.36 3.93
N ILE A 171 33.45 3.61 5.23
CA ILE A 171 32.56 2.87 6.13
C ILE A 171 31.70 3.84 6.93
N SER A 172 30.40 3.65 6.88
CA SER A 172 29.45 4.36 7.74
C SER A 172 28.43 3.40 8.34
N ALA A 173 27.90 3.74 9.51
CA ALA A 173 26.85 3.02 10.20
C ALA A 173 25.77 3.98 10.68
N ASP A 174 24.52 3.52 10.68
CA ASP A 174 23.41 4.18 11.32
C ASP A 174 22.91 3.30 12.47
N LEU A 175 22.88 3.85 13.67
CA LEU A 175 22.46 3.17 14.89
C LEU A 175 21.31 3.94 15.53
N GLY A 176 20.18 3.31 15.69
CA GLY A 176 18.99 3.97 16.23
C GLY A 176 18.17 3.09 17.16
N ILE A 177 17.58 3.73 18.14
CA ILE A 177 16.58 3.17 19.03
C ILE A 177 15.37 4.10 19.06
N ARG A 178 14.19 3.51 19.04
CA ARG A 178 12.91 4.16 19.25
C ARG A 178 12.16 3.40 20.34
N TYR A 179 11.49 4.10 21.20
CA TYR A 179 10.56 3.52 22.16
C TYR A 179 9.17 4.06 21.87
N SER A 180 8.25 3.20 21.48
CA SER A 180 6.87 3.54 21.19
C SER A 180 5.95 3.09 22.32
N VAL A 181 4.94 3.91 22.61
CA VAL A 181 3.83 3.62 23.51
C VAL A 181 2.55 3.89 22.76
N PHE A 182 1.67 2.93 22.76
CA PHE A 182 0.31 3.04 22.24
C PHE A 182 -0.68 2.86 23.37
N THR A 183 -1.65 3.74 23.45
CA THR A 183 -2.70 3.70 24.46
C THR A 183 -4.05 3.74 23.77
N ASN A 184 -4.80 2.64 23.82
CA ASN A 184 -6.20 2.62 23.46
C ASN A 184 -6.98 3.27 24.60
N LEU A 185 -7.88 4.21 24.29
CA LEU A 185 -8.59 5.01 25.27
C LEU A 185 -9.89 4.35 25.75
N ARG A 186 -10.49 3.50 24.89
CA ARG A 186 -11.77 2.81 25.18
C ARG A 186 -11.85 1.46 24.44
N PRO A 187 -11.71 0.32 25.16
CA PRO A 187 -11.32 0.16 26.57
C PRO A 187 -9.86 0.56 26.80
N PHE A 188 -9.55 1.03 27.99
CA PHE A 188 -8.19 1.47 28.31
C PHE A 188 -7.20 0.29 28.29
N LYS A 189 -6.23 0.37 27.40
CA LYS A 189 -5.13 -0.59 27.27
C LYS A 189 -3.91 0.08 26.70
N TYR A 190 -2.75 -0.20 27.28
CA TYR A 190 -1.49 0.29 26.71
C TYR A 190 -0.58 -0.86 26.27
N TYR A 191 0.22 -0.58 25.24
CA TYR A 191 1.29 -1.41 24.73
C TYR A 191 2.50 -0.52 24.48
N GLY A 192 3.70 -1.09 24.60
CA GLY A 192 4.91 -0.35 24.30
C GLY A 192 6.13 -1.24 24.22
N GLY A 193 7.22 -0.66 23.75
CA GLY A 193 8.49 -1.36 23.71
C GLY A 193 9.52 -0.72 22.77
N PRO A 194 10.75 -1.22 22.85
CA PRO A 194 11.86 -0.75 22.00
C PRO A 194 11.73 -1.26 20.57
N GLU A 195 12.20 -0.42 19.66
CA GLU A 195 12.39 -0.71 18.25
C GLU A 195 13.82 -0.33 17.88
N PHE A 196 14.54 -1.24 17.25
CA PHE A 196 15.95 -1.07 16.90
C PHE A 196 16.10 -0.86 15.40
N ARG A 197 17.06 -0.03 15.03
CA ARG A 197 17.47 0.19 13.65
C ARG A 197 18.99 0.28 13.59
N VAL A 198 19.58 -0.68 12.87
CA VAL A 198 21.02 -0.74 12.66
C VAL A 198 21.26 -0.95 11.19
N SER A 199 22.10 -0.13 10.58
CA SER A 199 22.55 -0.35 9.21
C SER A 199 24.01 0.03 9.03
N GLY A 200 24.67 -0.63 8.08
CA GLY A 200 26.04 -0.35 7.71
C GLY A 200 26.19 -0.22 6.21
N LYS A 201 27.09 0.64 5.79
CA LYS A 201 27.50 0.84 4.40
C LYS A 201 29.01 0.73 4.33
N TRP A 202 29.48 -0.07 3.37
CA TRP A 202 30.90 -0.23 3.08
C TRP A 202 31.18 -0.01 1.58
N LEU A 203 31.95 1.00 1.27
CA LEU A 203 32.53 1.23 -0.06
C LEU A 203 33.74 0.32 -0.23
N VAL A 204 33.50 -0.90 -0.74
CA VAL A 204 34.57 -1.91 -0.96
C VAL A 204 35.61 -1.37 -1.97
N SER A 205 35.08 -0.70 -3.00
CA SER A 205 35.88 0.03 -3.99
C SER A 205 35.07 1.23 -4.48
N ASP A 206 35.63 2.07 -5.34
CA ASP A 206 34.91 3.21 -5.94
C ASP A 206 33.70 2.77 -6.78
N ARG A 207 33.64 1.49 -7.16
CA ARG A 207 32.58 0.91 -7.98
C ARG A 207 31.70 -0.09 -7.26
N VAL A 208 32.06 -0.51 -6.05
CA VAL A 208 31.35 -1.56 -5.31
C VAL A 208 30.97 -1.08 -3.93
N THR A 209 29.69 -1.11 -3.61
CA THR A 209 29.15 -0.77 -2.30
C THR A 209 28.35 -1.94 -1.74
N LEU A 210 28.64 -2.32 -0.51
CA LEU A 210 27.85 -3.23 0.28
C LEU A 210 27.03 -2.47 1.32
N LYS A 211 25.80 -2.87 1.53
CA LYS A 211 24.93 -2.40 2.63
C LYS A 211 24.33 -3.59 3.33
N ALA A 212 24.18 -3.48 4.65
CA ALA A 212 23.41 -4.43 5.44
C ALA A 212 22.61 -3.68 6.49
N GLY A 213 21.45 -4.18 6.84
CA GLY A 213 20.61 -3.54 7.83
C GLY A 213 19.72 -4.53 8.58
N PHE A 214 19.41 -4.16 9.80
CA PHE A 214 18.47 -4.82 10.67
C PHE A 214 17.54 -3.78 11.28
N ASN A 215 16.24 -4.06 11.31
CA ASN A 215 15.29 -3.24 12.05
C ASN A 215 14.20 -4.10 12.68
N SER A 216 13.76 -3.69 13.86
CA SER A 216 12.54 -4.17 14.49
C SER A 216 11.48 -3.09 14.51
N MET A 217 10.21 -3.49 14.51
CA MET A 217 9.08 -2.57 14.39
C MET A 217 7.85 -3.08 15.12
N ARG A 218 6.96 -2.15 15.47
CA ARG A 218 5.64 -2.41 16.04
C ARG A 218 4.58 -1.68 15.22
N GLN A 219 3.42 -2.29 15.09
CA GLN A 219 2.27 -1.70 14.42
C GLN A 219 1.03 -1.90 15.28
N TYR A 220 0.28 -0.84 15.50
CA TYR A 220 -0.85 -0.79 16.41
C TYR A 220 -2.20 -0.65 15.71
N ILE A 221 -2.17 -0.47 14.41
CA ILE A 221 -3.35 -0.43 13.54
C ILE A 221 -3.29 -1.61 12.57
N HIS A 222 -4.39 -2.32 12.43
CA HIS A 222 -4.49 -3.52 11.62
C HIS A 222 -5.50 -3.31 10.50
N MET A 223 -5.25 -3.95 9.35
CA MET A 223 -6.16 -3.98 8.22
C MET A 223 -6.48 -5.44 7.89
N LEU A 224 -7.75 -5.74 7.77
CA LEU A 224 -8.28 -7.04 7.37
C LEU A 224 -8.98 -6.91 6.03
N SER A 225 -8.56 -7.72 5.06
CA SER A 225 -9.16 -7.79 3.72
C SER A 225 -9.71 -9.18 3.46
N ASN A 226 -10.98 -9.25 3.09
CA ASN A 226 -11.59 -10.52 2.71
C ASN A 226 -11.32 -10.81 1.23
N THR A 227 -10.52 -11.84 0.96
CA THR A 227 -10.17 -12.24 -0.41
C THR A 227 -11.25 -13.06 -1.13
N THR A 228 -12.29 -13.49 -0.43
CA THR A 228 -13.40 -14.27 -1.00
C THR A 228 -14.53 -13.40 -1.55
N THR A 229 -14.54 -12.11 -1.23
CA THR A 229 -15.56 -11.16 -1.69
C THR A 229 -14.99 -10.20 -2.73
N MET A 230 -15.83 -9.73 -3.64
CA MET A 230 -15.49 -8.70 -4.62
C MET A 230 -15.49 -7.29 -4.02
N SER A 231 -16.06 -7.12 -2.83
CA SER A 231 -16.17 -5.80 -2.21
C SER A 231 -14.79 -5.28 -1.82
N PRO A 232 -14.36 -4.13 -2.35
CA PRO A 232 -13.07 -3.54 -2.01
C PRO A 232 -13.15 -2.75 -0.69
N THR A 233 -13.77 -3.34 0.31
CA THR A 233 -13.95 -2.75 1.63
C THR A 233 -13.01 -3.44 2.62
N ASP A 234 -11.98 -2.72 3.02
CA ASP A 234 -11.06 -3.15 4.06
C ASP A 234 -11.60 -2.75 5.42
N ILE A 235 -11.33 -3.58 6.42
CA ILE A 235 -11.71 -3.33 7.80
C ILE A 235 -10.47 -2.95 8.59
N TRP A 236 -10.54 -1.82 9.26
CA TRP A 236 -9.47 -1.31 10.10
C TRP A 236 -9.81 -1.52 11.57
N LYS A 237 -8.81 -1.87 12.36
CA LYS A 237 -8.95 -2.14 13.78
C LYS A 237 -7.71 -1.62 14.52
N LEU A 238 -7.91 -0.92 15.63
CA LEU A 238 -6.83 -0.55 16.55
C LEU A 238 -6.54 -1.70 17.51
N SER A 239 -5.29 -1.81 17.96
CA SER A 239 -4.94 -2.73 19.07
C SER A 239 -5.71 -2.35 20.32
N ASP A 240 -6.22 -3.36 21.03
CA ASP A 240 -6.99 -3.22 22.26
C ASP A 240 -6.70 -4.36 23.26
N VAL A 241 -7.63 -4.67 24.14
CA VAL A 241 -7.47 -5.74 25.14
C VAL A 241 -7.40 -7.13 24.52
N ASP A 242 -8.07 -7.35 23.39
CA ASP A 242 -8.21 -8.63 22.72
C ASP A 242 -7.25 -8.75 21.53
N ILE A 243 -6.88 -7.63 20.91
CA ILE A 243 -6.06 -7.57 19.70
C ILE A 243 -4.70 -6.95 20.02
N ARG A 244 -3.67 -7.80 20.05
CA ARG A 244 -2.29 -7.39 20.35
C ARG A 244 -1.65 -6.66 19.17
N PRO A 245 -0.69 -5.75 19.43
CA PRO A 245 0.11 -5.12 18.38
C PRO A 245 0.85 -6.16 17.54
N GLN A 246 0.88 -5.94 16.25
CA GLN A 246 1.77 -6.67 15.36
C GLN A 246 3.21 -6.24 15.63
N THR A 247 4.11 -7.22 15.74
CA THR A 247 5.55 -6.98 15.89
C THR A 247 6.30 -7.69 14.78
N GLY A 248 7.49 -7.23 14.49
CA GLY A 248 8.32 -7.89 13.50
C GLY A 248 9.74 -7.36 13.48
N TRP A 249 10.59 -8.09 12.80
CA TRP A 249 11.94 -7.66 12.48
C TRP A 249 12.29 -8.05 11.04
N GLN A 250 13.23 -7.31 10.48
CA GLN A 250 13.74 -7.52 9.13
C GLN A 250 15.26 -7.38 9.13
N ALA A 251 15.92 -8.30 8.42
CA ALA A 251 17.31 -8.19 8.03
C ALA A 251 17.39 -8.09 6.50
N ALA A 252 18.24 -7.24 5.99
CA ALA A 252 18.43 -7.05 4.55
C ALA A 252 19.90 -6.81 4.25
N MET A 253 20.34 -7.22 3.06
CA MET A 253 21.66 -6.92 2.51
C MET A 253 21.55 -6.53 1.04
N ALA A 254 22.43 -5.65 0.59
CA ALA A 254 22.45 -5.14 -0.75
C ALA A 254 23.88 -4.99 -1.27
N LEU A 255 24.08 -5.35 -2.52
CA LEU A 255 25.28 -5.12 -3.31
C LEU A 255 24.95 -4.15 -4.45
N TYR A 256 25.69 -3.06 -4.54
CA TYR A 256 25.62 -2.13 -5.66
C TYR A 256 26.96 -2.11 -6.37
N SER A 257 26.96 -2.22 -7.69
CA SER A 257 28.19 -2.16 -8.46
C SER A 257 28.01 -1.47 -9.80
N MET A 258 29.07 -0.78 -10.23
CA MET A 258 29.14 -0.08 -11.52
C MET A 258 29.99 -0.88 -12.50
N HIS A 259 29.49 -1.04 -13.72
CA HIS A 259 30.10 -1.84 -14.78
C HIS A 259 30.22 -1.04 -16.09
N PHE A 260 31.06 -1.53 -17.02
CA PHE A 260 31.22 -0.96 -18.36
C PHE A 260 31.59 0.51 -18.36
N ASN A 261 32.65 0.88 -17.60
CA ASN A 261 33.08 2.26 -17.41
C ASN A 261 31.98 3.15 -16.84
N ASP A 262 31.34 2.65 -15.77
CA ASP A 262 30.29 3.32 -14.99
C ASP A 262 29.00 3.62 -15.80
N LYS A 263 28.76 2.86 -16.89
CA LYS A 263 27.58 3.02 -17.73
C LYS A 263 26.40 2.13 -17.32
N VAL A 264 26.65 1.08 -16.54
CA VAL A 264 25.63 0.13 -16.09
C VAL A 264 25.71 -0.04 -14.58
N GLU A 265 24.63 0.23 -13.90
CA GLU A 265 24.45 -0.04 -12.47
C GLU A 265 23.83 -1.41 -12.29
N LEU A 266 24.42 -2.24 -11.45
CA LEU A 266 23.85 -3.49 -10.95
C LEU A 266 23.50 -3.31 -9.47
N SER A 267 22.27 -3.66 -9.07
CA SER A 267 21.92 -3.87 -7.67
C SER A 267 21.38 -5.27 -7.45
N LEU A 268 21.84 -5.89 -6.37
CA LEU A 268 21.34 -7.18 -5.89
C LEU A 268 21.00 -7.00 -4.42
N GLU A 269 19.75 -7.25 -4.05
CA GLU A 269 19.26 -7.11 -2.69
C GLU A 269 18.61 -8.42 -2.24
N ALA A 270 18.75 -8.77 -0.97
CA ALA A 270 18.07 -9.90 -0.36
C ALA A 270 17.58 -9.50 1.03
N TYR A 271 16.41 -10.01 1.42
CA TYR A 271 15.83 -9.73 2.73
C TYR A 271 15.11 -10.94 3.31
N TYR A 272 15.03 -10.94 4.63
CA TYR A 272 14.19 -11.81 5.40
C TYR A 272 13.47 -11.01 6.48
N LYS A 273 12.16 -11.19 6.59
CA LYS A 273 11.29 -10.54 7.57
C LYS A 273 10.48 -11.59 8.33
N LYS A 274 10.42 -11.45 9.65
CA LYS A 274 9.52 -12.21 10.51
C LYS A 274 8.48 -11.29 11.12
N MET A 275 7.24 -11.77 11.20
CA MET A 275 6.11 -11.05 11.77
C MET A 275 5.43 -11.92 12.82
N ASP A 276 5.00 -11.30 13.91
CA ASP A 276 4.20 -11.91 14.96
C ASP A 276 2.94 -11.09 15.21
N ASN A 277 1.85 -11.75 15.62
CA ASN A 277 0.53 -11.17 15.85
C ASN A 277 -0.02 -10.47 14.60
N TYR A 278 0.28 -10.98 13.43
CA TYR A 278 -0.37 -10.52 12.21
C TYR A 278 -1.81 -11.02 12.23
N LEU A 279 -2.78 -10.11 12.03
CA LEU A 279 -4.19 -10.49 12.06
C LEU A 279 -4.63 -11.10 10.73
N ASP A 280 -5.32 -12.23 10.83
CA ASP A 280 -6.13 -12.83 9.78
C ASP A 280 -7.50 -13.17 10.37
N TYR A 281 -8.38 -13.84 9.67
CA TYR A 281 -9.74 -14.14 10.10
C TYR A 281 -10.05 -15.66 9.98
N LYS A 282 -10.98 -16.13 10.81
CA LYS A 282 -11.47 -17.50 10.74
C LYS A 282 -12.22 -17.74 9.44
N SER A 283 -12.17 -18.97 8.92
CA SER A 283 -12.91 -19.32 7.71
C SER A 283 -14.42 -19.19 7.94
N GLY A 284 -15.10 -18.50 7.02
CA GLY A 284 -16.54 -18.23 7.11
C GLY A 284 -16.96 -17.02 7.95
N SER A 285 -16.00 -16.29 8.55
CA SER A 285 -16.31 -15.09 9.33
C SER A 285 -16.88 -13.97 8.48
N VAL A 286 -17.82 -13.23 9.05
CA VAL A 286 -18.32 -11.97 8.50
C VAL A 286 -17.56 -10.83 9.17
N LEU A 287 -16.80 -10.09 8.40
CA LEU A 287 -15.95 -9.01 8.92
C LEU A 287 -16.63 -7.65 8.93
N ILE A 288 -17.49 -7.38 7.93
CA ILE A 288 -18.18 -6.08 7.78
C ILE A 288 -19.29 -5.96 8.82
N MET A 289 -19.39 -4.82 9.50
CA MET A 289 -20.38 -4.53 10.55
C MET A 289 -20.41 -5.56 11.69
N ASN A 290 -19.24 -6.13 12.00
CA ASN A 290 -19.07 -7.13 13.05
C ASN A 290 -18.73 -6.45 14.39
N SER A 291 -19.67 -6.46 15.33
CA SER A 291 -19.48 -5.92 16.69
C SER A 291 -18.54 -6.77 17.54
N ASN A 292 -18.37 -8.06 17.21
CA ASN A 292 -17.54 -9.02 17.93
C ASN A 292 -16.33 -9.46 17.09
N LEU A 293 -15.72 -8.53 16.36
CA LEU A 293 -14.63 -8.82 15.44
C LEU A 293 -13.48 -9.61 16.10
N ALA A 294 -13.21 -9.36 17.37
CA ALA A 294 -12.16 -10.06 18.12
C ALA A 294 -12.38 -11.60 18.18
N GLU A 295 -13.63 -12.06 18.18
CA GLU A 295 -13.95 -13.49 18.17
C GLU A 295 -13.73 -14.15 16.81
N ASP A 296 -13.76 -13.37 15.73
CA ASP A 296 -13.67 -13.84 14.35
C ASP A 296 -12.28 -13.70 13.74
N VAL A 297 -11.38 -12.99 14.39
CA VAL A 297 -9.98 -12.88 13.96
C VAL A 297 -9.10 -13.93 14.62
N ILE A 298 -7.96 -14.16 14.01
CA ILE A 298 -6.92 -15.04 14.50
C ILE A 298 -5.57 -14.32 14.44
N GLU A 299 -4.71 -14.61 15.39
CA GLU A 299 -3.31 -14.20 15.34
C GLU A 299 -2.49 -15.19 14.54
N THR A 300 -1.72 -14.69 13.60
CA THR A 300 -0.81 -15.48 12.80
C THR A 300 0.64 -15.06 13.05
N ARG A 301 1.55 -15.97 12.79
CA ARG A 301 2.96 -15.67 12.55
C ARG A 301 3.17 -15.58 11.05
N GLY A 302 4.04 -14.65 10.64
CA GLY A 302 4.33 -14.42 9.23
C GLY A 302 5.83 -14.45 8.96
N GLN A 303 6.18 -14.84 7.76
CA GLN A 303 7.53 -14.70 7.23
C GLN A 303 7.47 -14.17 5.80
N ALA A 304 8.38 -13.25 5.48
CA ALA A 304 8.56 -12.78 4.13
C ALA A 304 10.05 -12.79 3.77
N TYR A 305 10.37 -13.28 2.58
CA TYR A 305 11.75 -13.30 2.10
C TYR A 305 11.76 -13.10 0.59
N GLY A 306 12.87 -12.55 0.10
CA GLY A 306 13.01 -12.31 -1.32
C GLY A 306 14.41 -11.90 -1.71
N ALA A 307 14.61 -11.90 -3.02
CA ALA A 307 15.81 -11.36 -3.68
C ALA A 307 15.39 -10.50 -4.87
N GLU A 308 16.05 -9.37 -5.02
CA GLU A 308 15.78 -8.38 -6.05
C GLU A 308 17.06 -8.11 -6.86
N LEU A 309 16.95 -8.22 -8.18
CA LEU A 309 18.02 -7.91 -9.12
C LEU A 309 17.57 -6.73 -9.99
N MET A 310 18.38 -5.69 -10.09
CA MET A 310 18.16 -4.60 -11.04
C MET A 310 19.41 -4.28 -11.83
N LEU A 311 19.23 -4.16 -13.14
CA LEU A 311 20.22 -3.65 -14.08
C LEU A 311 19.70 -2.32 -14.64
N LYS A 312 20.46 -1.25 -14.48
CA LYS A 312 20.09 0.08 -14.95
C LYS A 312 21.18 0.70 -15.79
N LYS A 313 20.81 1.19 -16.95
CA LYS A 313 21.67 1.94 -17.87
C LYS A 313 21.05 3.33 -18.05
N PRO A 314 21.51 4.36 -17.27
CA PRO A 314 20.83 5.64 -17.24
C PRO A 314 21.07 6.53 -18.48
N LEU A 315 22.16 6.29 -19.22
CA LEU A 315 22.62 7.17 -20.29
C LEU A 315 22.84 6.44 -21.61
N GLY A 316 22.82 7.19 -22.72
CA GLY A 316 23.10 6.73 -24.07
C GLY A 316 21.85 6.65 -24.94
N LYS A 317 22.04 6.21 -26.21
CA LYS A 317 20.92 6.03 -27.15
C LYS A 317 19.89 5.02 -26.63
N LEU A 318 20.38 3.89 -26.13
CA LEU A 318 19.57 2.92 -25.40
C LEU A 318 19.81 3.16 -23.91
N ASN A 319 18.76 3.52 -23.17
CA ASN A 319 18.77 3.71 -21.74
C ASN A 319 17.51 3.09 -21.12
N GLY A 320 17.55 2.82 -19.82
CA GLY A 320 16.45 2.18 -19.13
C GLY A 320 16.92 1.24 -18.03
N TRP A 321 16.03 0.36 -17.58
CA TRP A 321 16.33 -0.62 -16.55
C TRP A 321 15.45 -1.86 -16.69
N VAL A 322 15.93 -2.96 -16.14
CA VAL A 322 15.18 -4.17 -15.92
C VAL A 322 15.33 -4.58 -14.47
N SER A 323 14.24 -4.96 -13.85
CA SER A 323 14.24 -5.55 -12.50
C SER A 323 13.53 -6.89 -12.49
N TYR A 324 14.03 -7.77 -11.65
CA TYR A 324 13.40 -9.04 -11.32
C TYR A 324 13.39 -9.20 -9.81
N THR A 325 12.21 -9.48 -9.27
CA THR A 325 12.01 -9.78 -7.85
C THR A 325 11.44 -11.19 -7.70
N TYR A 326 12.11 -11.97 -6.87
CA TYR A 326 11.50 -13.18 -6.30
C TYR A 326 11.17 -12.90 -4.84
N SER A 327 9.91 -13.12 -4.45
CA SER A 327 9.48 -12.88 -3.06
C SER A 327 8.40 -13.87 -2.63
N ARG A 328 8.42 -14.24 -1.37
CA ARG A 328 7.36 -15.02 -0.74
C ARG A 328 6.92 -14.36 0.55
N THR A 329 5.62 -14.35 0.77
CA THR A 329 5.02 -13.93 2.05
C THR A 329 4.05 -15.01 2.48
N LEU A 330 4.35 -15.64 3.61
CA LEU A 330 3.62 -16.78 4.15
C LEU A 330 3.11 -16.45 5.55
N LEU A 331 1.92 -16.95 5.86
CA LEU A 331 1.25 -16.83 7.15
C LEU A 331 0.98 -18.22 7.72
N GLN A 332 0.93 -18.32 9.04
CA GLN A 332 0.55 -19.53 9.76
C GLN A 332 -0.19 -19.13 11.02
N GLU A 333 -1.31 -19.78 11.30
CA GLU A 333 -2.03 -19.57 12.57
C GLU A 333 -1.14 -19.92 13.77
N LYS A 334 -1.16 -19.08 14.80
CA LYS A 334 -0.32 -19.27 16.00
C LYS A 334 -0.89 -20.33 16.94
N GLU A 335 -2.20 -20.32 17.08
CA GLU A 335 -2.92 -21.22 17.96
C GLU A 335 -3.29 -22.50 17.19
N ASP A 336 -2.98 -23.65 17.78
CA ASP A 336 -3.42 -24.93 17.24
C ASP A 336 -4.86 -25.19 17.68
N ARG A 337 -5.80 -24.99 16.77
CA ARG A 337 -7.23 -25.31 16.96
C ARG A 337 -7.62 -26.63 16.29
N GLY A 338 -6.63 -27.44 15.95
CA GLY A 338 -6.82 -28.73 15.28
C GLY A 338 -7.46 -28.56 13.90
N VAL A 339 -8.54 -29.29 13.63
CA VAL A 339 -9.26 -29.24 12.35
C VAL A 339 -9.93 -27.89 12.06
N PHE A 340 -10.04 -27.01 13.05
CA PHE A 340 -10.59 -25.66 12.89
C PHE A 340 -9.53 -24.62 12.57
N SER A 341 -8.24 -24.99 12.62
CA SER A 341 -7.15 -24.10 12.20
C SER A 341 -7.20 -23.86 10.72
N VAL A 342 -6.79 -22.66 10.30
CA VAL A 342 -6.67 -22.33 8.87
C VAL A 342 -5.67 -23.28 8.23
N ASN A 343 -6.09 -23.98 7.16
CA ASN A 343 -5.32 -24.99 6.45
C ASN A 343 -4.71 -26.07 7.36
N GLY A 344 -5.44 -26.46 8.42
CA GLY A 344 -4.96 -27.45 9.39
C GLY A 344 -3.71 -27.02 10.18
N GLY A 345 -3.42 -25.72 10.24
CA GLY A 345 -2.22 -25.17 10.90
C GLY A 345 -0.98 -25.07 10.01
N ASP A 346 -1.08 -25.41 8.73
CA ASP A 346 0.02 -25.29 7.77
C ASP A 346 0.25 -23.84 7.32
N TRP A 347 1.45 -23.58 6.79
CA TRP A 347 1.79 -22.31 6.17
C TRP A 347 0.99 -22.09 4.88
N TYR A 348 0.45 -20.88 4.70
CA TYR A 348 -0.28 -20.47 3.50
C TYR A 348 0.18 -19.11 2.99
N SER A 349 -0.03 -18.86 1.70
CA SER A 349 0.34 -17.58 1.08
C SER A 349 -0.50 -16.44 1.61
N ALA A 350 0.13 -15.32 1.95
CA ALA A 350 -0.58 -14.07 2.24
C ALA A 350 -1.39 -13.59 1.02
N PRO A 351 -2.48 -12.85 1.19
CA PRO A 351 -3.33 -12.41 0.07
C PRO A 351 -2.62 -11.62 -1.04
N TYR A 352 -1.48 -11.02 -0.72
CA TYR A 352 -0.67 -10.21 -1.62
C TYR A 352 0.65 -10.89 -2.04
N ASP A 353 0.83 -12.18 -1.74
CA ASP A 353 2.01 -12.95 -2.14
C ASP A 353 2.07 -13.09 -3.67
N LYS A 354 3.14 -12.56 -4.27
CA LYS A 354 3.43 -12.64 -5.71
C LYS A 354 4.88 -13.10 -5.89
N PRO A 355 5.12 -14.40 -6.14
CA PRO A 355 6.46 -14.96 -6.19
C PRO A 355 7.39 -14.31 -7.21
N HIS A 356 6.90 -13.94 -8.39
CA HIS A 356 7.70 -13.37 -9.45
C HIS A 356 7.14 -12.02 -9.90
N ASP A 357 8.00 -11.02 -9.99
CA ASP A 357 7.71 -9.70 -10.54
C ASP A 357 8.86 -9.29 -11.46
N VAL A 358 8.56 -8.99 -12.72
CA VAL A 358 9.52 -8.56 -13.74
C VAL A 358 9.05 -7.23 -14.29
N LYS A 359 9.92 -6.23 -14.27
CA LYS A 359 9.67 -4.93 -14.89
C LYS A 359 10.80 -4.56 -15.80
N PHE A 360 10.45 -4.09 -16.98
CA PHE A 360 11.37 -3.55 -17.97
C PHE A 360 10.89 -2.17 -18.40
N VAL A 361 11.80 -1.20 -18.34
CA VAL A 361 11.59 0.14 -18.88
C VAL A 361 12.76 0.44 -19.80
N GLY A 362 12.50 0.58 -21.09
CA GLY A 362 13.50 0.87 -22.09
C GLY A 362 13.12 2.11 -22.91
N ASN A 363 14.09 2.93 -23.22
CA ASN A 363 13.95 4.08 -24.09
C ASN A 363 15.09 4.06 -25.11
N TYR A 364 14.72 4.13 -26.39
CA TYR A 364 15.68 4.19 -27.50
C TYR A 364 15.56 5.54 -28.21
N LYS A 365 16.65 6.32 -28.19
CA LYS A 365 16.76 7.60 -28.89
C LYS A 365 17.25 7.38 -30.31
N PHE A 366 16.37 7.46 -31.29
CA PHE A 366 16.76 7.45 -32.70
C PHE A 366 17.60 8.65 -33.06
N THR A 367 17.12 9.82 -32.60
CA THR A 367 17.77 11.12 -32.75
C THR A 367 17.63 11.89 -31.43
N GLN A 368 18.10 13.14 -31.38
CA GLN A 368 17.85 14.02 -30.26
C GLN A 368 16.36 14.41 -30.10
N ARG A 369 15.53 14.19 -31.14
CA ARG A 369 14.13 14.60 -31.21
C ARG A 369 13.12 13.45 -31.12
N TYR A 370 13.55 12.25 -31.49
CA TYR A 370 12.65 11.12 -31.57
C TYR A 370 13.15 10.00 -30.66
N SER A 371 12.31 9.55 -29.76
CA SER A 371 12.59 8.38 -28.93
C SER A 371 11.39 7.47 -28.80
N LEU A 372 11.66 6.18 -28.74
CA LEU A 372 10.68 5.14 -28.50
C LEU A 372 10.86 4.61 -27.08
N SER A 373 9.77 4.54 -26.34
CA SER A 373 9.72 3.96 -24.99
C SER A 373 8.92 2.66 -25.02
N LEU A 374 9.43 1.65 -24.32
CA LEU A 374 8.81 0.36 -24.10
C LEU A 374 8.80 0.06 -22.62
N ASN A 375 7.61 -0.19 -22.05
CA ASN A 375 7.42 -0.67 -20.68
C ASN A 375 6.81 -2.05 -20.71
N VAL A 376 7.36 -2.98 -19.95
CA VAL A 376 6.81 -4.33 -19.76
C VAL A 376 6.68 -4.57 -18.25
N ASP A 377 5.54 -5.08 -17.83
CA ASP A 377 5.24 -5.44 -16.46
C ASP A 377 4.63 -6.84 -16.44
N TYR A 378 5.28 -7.75 -15.72
CA TYR A 378 4.79 -9.10 -15.47
C TYR A 378 4.82 -9.38 -13.98
N SER A 379 3.75 -9.94 -13.43
CA SER A 379 3.75 -10.48 -12.07
C SER A 379 2.89 -11.73 -11.95
N THR A 380 3.31 -12.64 -11.09
CA THR A 380 2.49 -13.80 -10.69
C THR A 380 1.16 -13.33 -10.13
N GLY A 381 0.08 -14.06 -10.44
CA GLY A 381 -1.25 -13.79 -9.91
C GLY A 381 -1.29 -13.85 -8.39
N ARG A 382 -2.09 -12.98 -7.77
CA ARG A 382 -2.29 -13.01 -6.32
C ARG A 382 -3.03 -14.28 -5.89
N PRO A 383 -2.81 -14.78 -4.65
CA PRO A 383 -3.53 -15.91 -4.10
C PRO A 383 -5.03 -15.63 -3.95
N VAL A 384 -5.82 -16.67 -4.07
CA VAL A 384 -7.26 -16.64 -3.92
C VAL A 384 -7.79 -17.94 -3.34
N THR A 385 -8.82 -17.85 -2.50
CA THR A 385 -9.62 -18.97 -2.01
C THR A 385 -10.82 -19.13 -2.94
N ILE A 386 -11.02 -20.31 -3.48
CA ILE A 386 -12.10 -20.58 -4.45
C ILE A 386 -13.12 -21.58 -3.92
N PRO A 387 -14.40 -21.49 -4.28
CA PRO A 387 -15.37 -22.53 -4.00
C PRO A 387 -15.06 -23.75 -4.88
N VAL A 388 -14.88 -24.90 -4.23
CA VAL A 388 -14.59 -26.18 -4.88
C VAL A 388 -15.78 -27.13 -4.90
N GLY A 389 -16.86 -26.78 -4.22
CA GLY A 389 -18.08 -27.58 -4.17
C GLY A 389 -19.26 -26.84 -3.52
N LYS A 390 -20.38 -27.55 -3.46
CA LYS A 390 -21.59 -27.12 -2.73
C LYS A 390 -22.08 -28.28 -1.86
N TYR A 391 -22.67 -27.96 -0.73
CA TYR A 391 -23.35 -28.92 0.12
C TYR A 391 -24.68 -28.36 0.58
N LEU A 392 -25.64 -29.24 0.88
CA LEU A 392 -26.96 -28.85 1.36
C LEU A 392 -26.94 -28.77 2.88
N TYR A 393 -27.30 -27.62 3.43
CA TYR A 393 -27.40 -27.40 4.85
C TYR A 393 -28.55 -26.45 5.19
N GLY A 394 -29.43 -26.85 6.15
CA GLY A 394 -30.56 -26.02 6.57
C GLY A 394 -31.56 -25.68 5.46
N GLY A 395 -31.73 -26.56 4.48
CA GLY A 395 -32.66 -26.36 3.36
C GLY A 395 -32.11 -25.47 2.23
N GLY A 396 -30.85 -25.00 2.34
CA GLY A 396 -30.16 -24.19 1.32
C GLY A 396 -28.79 -24.75 0.93
N TYR A 397 -28.35 -24.42 -0.29
CA TYR A 397 -26.99 -24.75 -0.71
C TYR A 397 -25.98 -23.80 -0.07
N ARG A 398 -24.88 -24.36 0.44
CA ARG A 398 -23.72 -23.65 0.94
C ARG A 398 -22.50 -23.97 0.08
N LEU A 399 -21.60 -22.99 -0.08
CA LEU A 399 -20.34 -23.19 -0.78
C LEU A 399 -19.33 -23.89 0.14
N TYR A 400 -18.62 -24.84 -0.43
CA TYR A 400 -17.44 -25.43 0.16
C TYR A 400 -16.20 -24.85 -0.52
N PHE A 401 -15.35 -24.19 0.25
CA PHE A 401 -14.15 -23.51 -0.26
C PHE A 401 -12.92 -24.39 -0.16
N SER A 402 -11.96 -24.14 -1.02
CA SER A 402 -10.60 -24.66 -0.96
C SER A 402 -9.90 -24.21 0.34
N ASP A 403 -8.73 -24.79 0.60
CA ASP A 403 -7.79 -24.22 1.56
C ASP A 403 -7.53 -22.74 1.27
N ARG A 404 -7.24 -21.97 2.33
CA ARG A 404 -7.01 -20.54 2.27
C ARG A 404 -5.88 -20.21 1.29
N ASN A 405 -6.18 -19.39 0.30
CA ASN A 405 -5.19 -18.88 -0.67
C ASN A 405 -4.42 -19.99 -1.41
N ALA A 406 -5.06 -21.16 -1.62
CA ALA A 406 -4.46 -22.32 -2.30
C ALA A 406 -4.34 -22.14 -3.81
N TYR A 407 -5.13 -21.27 -4.40
CA TYR A 407 -5.13 -20.99 -5.84
C TYR A 407 -4.62 -19.57 -6.13
N ARG A 408 -4.39 -19.27 -7.41
CA ARG A 408 -3.99 -17.93 -7.86
C ARG A 408 -4.87 -17.47 -9.02
N VAL A 409 -5.13 -16.17 -9.06
CA VAL A 409 -5.70 -15.54 -10.27
C VAL A 409 -4.67 -15.63 -11.40
N PRO A 410 -5.08 -15.53 -12.67
CA PRO A 410 -4.15 -15.52 -13.80
C PRO A 410 -3.07 -14.44 -13.65
N ASP A 411 -1.86 -14.76 -14.10
CA ASP A 411 -0.72 -13.85 -14.05
C ASP A 411 -0.99 -12.54 -14.77
N TYR A 412 -0.50 -11.46 -14.22
CA TYR A 412 -0.57 -10.13 -14.81
C TYR A 412 0.53 -9.95 -15.86
N PHE A 413 0.16 -9.41 -17.01
CA PHE A 413 1.11 -8.99 -18.04
C PHE A 413 0.60 -7.74 -18.74
N ARG A 414 1.45 -6.72 -18.85
CA ARG A 414 1.15 -5.50 -19.58
C ARG A 414 2.37 -5.03 -20.35
N MET A 415 2.13 -4.54 -21.55
CA MET A 415 3.14 -3.95 -22.41
C MET A 415 2.62 -2.61 -22.96
N ASP A 416 3.39 -1.54 -22.75
CA ASP A 416 3.08 -0.20 -23.23
C ASP A 416 4.16 0.29 -24.16
N ILE A 417 3.77 0.95 -25.24
CA ILE A 417 4.68 1.54 -26.23
C ILE A 417 4.34 3.02 -26.38
N ALA A 418 5.36 3.87 -26.46
CA ALA A 418 5.17 5.29 -26.70
C ALA A 418 6.29 5.87 -27.55
N MET A 419 5.91 6.77 -28.46
CA MET A 419 6.83 7.57 -29.26
C MET A 419 6.82 9.02 -28.74
N ASN A 420 7.98 9.50 -28.33
CA ASN A 420 8.16 10.88 -27.88
C ASN A 420 8.82 11.70 -28.99
N ILE A 421 8.26 12.89 -29.22
CA ILE A 421 8.70 13.84 -30.24
C ILE A 421 8.98 15.17 -29.57
N GLU A 422 10.22 15.65 -29.71
CA GLU A 422 10.68 16.95 -29.23
C GLU A 422 10.98 17.86 -30.43
N PRO A 423 10.06 18.75 -30.83
CA PRO A 423 10.27 19.66 -31.95
C PRO A 423 11.45 20.60 -31.70
N SER A 424 12.15 20.99 -32.79
CA SER A 424 13.35 21.83 -32.70
C SER A 424 13.07 23.32 -32.60
N HIS A 425 11.81 23.71 -32.51
CA HIS A 425 11.43 25.15 -32.58
C HIS A 425 11.50 25.74 -31.18
N HIS A 426 12.42 26.70 -31.05
CA HIS A 426 12.36 27.68 -29.96
C HIS A 426 11.27 28.73 -30.28
N LEU A 427 10.05 28.45 -29.85
CA LEU A 427 9.08 29.52 -29.69
C LEU A 427 9.63 30.40 -28.56
N LYS A 428 9.82 31.69 -28.81
CA LYS A 428 10.43 32.66 -27.86
C LYS A 428 9.78 32.68 -26.47
N GLN A 429 8.61 32.08 -26.32
CA GLN A 429 7.81 32.03 -25.09
C GLN A 429 7.78 30.65 -24.44
N LEU A 430 8.34 29.60 -25.06
CA LEU A 430 8.33 28.24 -24.54
C LEU A 430 9.75 27.73 -24.28
N SER A 431 10.03 27.35 -23.06
CA SER A 431 11.34 26.77 -22.69
C SER A 431 11.49 25.31 -23.11
N HIS A 432 10.37 24.58 -23.19
CA HIS A 432 10.35 23.18 -23.61
C HIS A 432 8.97 22.78 -24.13
N PHE A 433 8.94 22.01 -25.20
CA PHE A 433 7.73 21.42 -25.78
C PHE A 433 8.00 19.98 -26.19
N SER A 434 7.14 19.04 -25.81
CA SER A 434 7.20 17.67 -26.28
C SER A 434 5.81 17.08 -26.44
N VAL A 435 5.68 16.18 -27.41
CA VAL A 435 4.45 15.42 -27.66
C VAL A 435 4.77 13.93 -27.59
N THR A 436 4.00 13.19 -26.82
CA THR A 436 4.12 11.72 -26.72
C THR A 436 2.83 11.08 -27.21
N PHE A 437 2.95 10.19 -28.17
CA PHE A 437 1.90 9.31 -28.63
C PHE A 437 2.17 7.90 -28.09
N GLY A 438 1.21 7.31 -27.42
CA GLY A 438 1.42 5.98 -26.86
C GLY A 438 0.16 5.12 -26.84
N VAL A 439 0.37 3.86 -26.56
CA VAL A 439 -0.67 2.85 -26.35
C VAL A 439 -0.36 2.09 -25.08
N TYR A 440 -1.26 2.17 -24.11
CA TYR A 440 -1.26 1.31 -22.95
C TYR A 440 -1.82 -0.06 -23.30
N ASN A 441 -1.24 -1.11 -22.70
CA ASN A 441 -1.66 -2.50 -22.90
C ASN A 441 -1.78 -2.88 -24.38
N VAL A 442 -0.71 -2.66 -25.15
CA VAL A 442 -0.67 -2.89 -26.59
C VAL A 442 -1.04 -4.32 -27.00
N THR A 443 -0.83 -5.29 -26.10
CA THR A 443 -1.20 -6.70 -26.28
C THR A 443 -2.69 -6.96 -26.12
N GLY A 444 -3.46 -6.01 -25.58
CA GLY A 444 -4.89 -6.18 -25.30
C GLY A 444 -5.20 -7.26 -24.27
N ARG A 445 -4.22 -7.64 -23.43
CA ARG A 445 -4.42 -8.70 -22.44
C ARG A 445 -5.44 -8.28 -21.39
N LYS A 446 -6.40 -9.16 -21.14
CA LYS A 446 -7.39 -9.02 -20.08
C LYS A 446 -6.78 -9.48 -18.76
N ASN A 447 -6.22 -8.53 -17.99
CA ASN A 447 -5.66 -8.80 -16.69
C ASN A 447 -6.76 -8.92 -15.63
N ALA A 448 -6.69 -9.96 -14.81
CA ALA A 448 -7.64 -10.18 -13.73
C ALA A 448 -7.48 -9.13 -12.63
N TYR A 449 -8.50 -8.30 -12.40
CA TYR A 449 -8.62 -7.48 -11.21
C TYR A 449 -9.12 -8.30 -10.03
N SER A 450 -10.19 -9.08 -10.25
CA SER A 450 -10.77 -9.99 -9.27
C SER A 450 -11.40 -11.19 -9.98
N VAL A 451 -11.66 -12.24 -9.22
CA VAL A 451 -12.47 -13.39 -9.65
C VAL A 451 -13.70 -13.47 -8.75
N TYR A 452 -14.83 -13.81 -9.34
CA TYR A 452 -16.07 -14.05 -8.61
C TYR A 452 -16.76 -15.30 -9.13
N TYR A 453 -17.66 -15.85 -8.32
CA TYR A 453 -18.28 -17.14 -8.58
C TYR A 453 -19.79 -16.98 -8.54
N ASP A 454 -20.47 -17.38 -9.63
CA ASP A 454 -21.91 -17.46 -9.69
C ASP A 454 -22.38 -18.86 -9.30
N THR A 455 -23.32 -18.90 -8.37
CA THR A 455 -23.91 -20.12 -7.83
C THR A 455 -25.33 -20.36 -8.31
N ASN A 456 -25.95 -19.38 -8.98
CA ASN A 456 -27.36 -19.40 -9.35
C ASN A 456 -27.63 -20.15 -10.67
N SER A 457 -26.64 -20.34 -11.51
CA SER A 457 -26.78 -20.95 -12.83
C SER A 457 -26.63 -22.49 -12.81
N GLY A 458 -27.45 -23.21 -12.06
CA GLY A 458 -27.51 -24.67 -12.13
C GLY A 458 -26.60 -25.43 -11.15
N LYS A 459 -26.23 -26.68 -11.50
CA LYS A 459 -25.51 -27.61 -10.58
C LYS A 459 -24.04 -27.25 -10.32
N ASN A 460 -23.41 -26.46 -11.18
CA ASN A 460 -21.98 -26.17 -11.13
C ASN A 460 -21.68 -24.73 -10.70
N VAL A 461 -20.63 -24.55 -9.90
CA VAL A 461 -20.08 -23.25 -9.58
C VAL A 461 -19.33 -22.75 -10.82
N GLN A 462 -19.67 -21.57 -11.34
CA GLN A 462 -18.98 -20.94 -12.48
C GLN A 462 -18.13 -19.77 -11.98
N GLY A 463 -16.84 -19.77 -12.37
CA GLY A 463 -15.92 -18.69 -12.05
C GLY A 463 -15.87 -17.66 -13.20
N TYR A 464 -15.91 -16.39 -12.84
CA TYR A 464 -15.81 -15.26 -13.76
C TYR A 464 -14.64 -14.36 -13.36
N MET A 465 -13.98 -13.82 -14.37
CA MET A 465 -12.87 -12.89 -14.18
C MET A 465 -13.37 -11.46 -14.44
N LEU A 466 -13.25 -10.61 -13.44
CA LEU A 466 -13.44 -9.18 -13.61
C LEU A 466 -12.14 -8.55 -14.10
N THR A 467 -12.19 -7.84 -15.21
CA THR A 467 -11.05 -7.14 -15.81
C THR A 467 -11.32 -5.65 -15.92
N ILE A 468 -10.32 -4.83 -15.63
CA ILE A 468 -10.35 -3.39 -15.85
C ILE A 468 -9.39 -3.11 -17.01
N PHE A 469 -9.85 -2.36 -18.03
CA PHE A 469 -9.04 -2.00 -19.19
C PHE A 469 -8.42 -3.20 -19.95
N GLY A 470 -9.24 -4.16 -20.32
CA GLY A 470 -8.82 -5.34 -21.08
C GLY A 470 -8.60 -5.10 -22.58
N ALA A 471 -8.35 -3.86 -23.02
CA ALA A 471 -8.12 -3.47 -24.41
C ALA A 471 -6.93 -2.49 -24.52
N PRO A 472 -6.31 -2.36 -25.71
CA PRO A 472 -5.34 -1.30 -25.95
C PRO A 472 -5.97 0.08 -25.80
N ILE A 473 -5.29 0.99 -25.08
CA ILE A 473 -5.77 2.35 -24.83
C ILE A 473 -4.77 3.34 -25.45
N PRO A 474 -5.10 3.98 -26.59
CA PRO A 474 -4.26 5.03 -27.14
C PRO A 474 -4.33 6.30 -26.28
N TYR A 475 -3.22 7.00 -26.19
CA TYR A 475 -3.15 8.28 -25.47
C TYR A 475 -2.20 9.26 -26.18
N VAL A 476 -2.44 10.53 -25.94
CA VAL A 476 -1.56 11.63 -26.35
C VAL A 476 -1.25 12.46 -25.11
N ASN A 477 0.03 12.75 -24.90
CA ASN A 477 0.48 13.65 -23.85
C ASN A 477 1.26 14.82 -24.46
N ILE A 478 0.92 16.04 -24.07
CA ILE A 478 1.57 17.26 -24.49
C ILE A 478 2.17 17.93 -23.26
N ASN A 479 3.49 18.12 -23.27
CA ASN A 479 4.21 18.78 -22.20
C ASN A 479 4.75 20.13 -22.70
N VAL A 480 4.36 21.18 -22.01
CA VAL A 480 4.73 22.55 -22.33
C VAL A 480 5.29 23.20 -21.07
N LYS A 481 6.48 23.82 -21.21
CA LYS A 481 7.08 24.65 -20.15
C LYS A 481 7.30 26.04 -20.71
N PHE A 482 6.88 27.04 -19.98
CA PHE A 482 7.02 28.44 -20.25
C PHE A 482 8.27 29.03 -19.61
#